data_16fb7bfcaa9161a58bd3a0279abfdf25
#
_entry.id   16fb7bfcaa9161a58bd3a0279abfdf25
#
_cell.length_a   1.000
_cell.length_b   1.000
_cell.length_c   1.000
_cell.angle_alpha   90.00
_cell.angle_beta   90.00
_cell.angle_gamma   90.00
#
_symmetry.space_group_name_H-M   'P 1'
#
loop_
_entity.id
_entity.type
_entity.pdbx_description
1 polymer ?
#
loop_
_entity_poly.entity_id
_entity_poly.type
_entity_poly.pdbx_seq_one_letter_code
_entity_poly.pdbx_strand_id
1 'polypeptide(L)'
;MGHHGEISSTQFSFSGDLAVSGSIDRTCKLWDVSSGQCVQTLRGHNDELLDVVFNSSGNKLATASADGTARVYNVMTGACQAILIGHEGEISKITFNPQSSKILTASSDKSARLWEVETGDCLQVLDGHTDEIFSCAFNYTGDTVITGSKDNTVRVWKCL
;
A
#
# COMPACT_ATOMS: atom_id res chain seq x y z
N MET A 1 -18.61 -8.87 12.35
CA MET A 1 -19.36 -7.98 11.44
C MET A 1 -18.42 -7.52 10.34
N GLY A 2 -18.83 -7.61 9.07
CA GLY A 2 -18.01 -7.31 7.91
C GLY A 2 -17.87 -5.83 7.58
N HIS A 3 -17.37 -5.54 6.39
CA HIS A 3 -17.36 -4.21 5.81
C HIS A 3 -18.76 -3.74 5.41
N HIS A 4 -18.92 -2.43 5.24
CA HIS A 4 -20.17 -1.81 4.75
C HIS A 4 -20.09 -1.43 3.26
N GLY A 5 -19.04 -1.83 2.56
CA GLY A 5 -18.80 -1.61 1.14
C GLY A 5 -18.02 -2.75 0.53
N GLU A 6 -17.87 -2.72 -0.78
CA GLU A 6 -17.14 -3.73 -1.54
C GLU A 6 -15.69 -3.85 -1.06
N ILE A 7 -15.15 -5.06 -1.15
CA ILE A 7 -13.75 -5.34 -0.82
C ILE A 7 -12.91 -5.10 -2.07
N SER A 8 -11.94 -4.23 -1.97
CA SER A 8 -11.03 -3.88 -3.07
C SER A 8 -9.73 -4.69 -3.06
N SER A 9 -9.25 -5.09 -1.89
CA SER A 9 -7.99 -5.81 -1.75
C SER A 9 -7.98 -6.67 -0.51
N THR A 10 -7.34 -7.83 -0.60
CA THR A 10 -7.13 -8.74 0.53
C THR A 10 -5.73 -9.34 0.47
N GLN A 11 -5.14 -9.63 1.63
CA GLN A 11 -3.85 -10.30 1.74
C GLN A 11 -3.77 -11.09 3.04
N PHE A 12 -3.01 -12.20 3.03
CA PHE A 12 -2.57 -12.86 4.26
C PHE A 12 -1.25 -12.24 4.76
N SER A 13 -1.05 -12.27 6.06
CA SER A 13 0.29 -12.09 6.63
C SER A 13 1.19 -13.26 6.19
N PHE A 14 2.50 -13.04 6.23
CA PHE A 14 3.46 -14.10 5.84
C PHE A 14 3.31 -15.37 6.68
N SER A 15 3.03 -15.23 7.98
CA SER A 15 2.77 -16.35 8.89
C SER A 15 1.43 -17.05 8.64
N GLY A 16 0.49 -16.39 7.95
CA GLY A 16 -0.84 -16.92 7.65
C GLY A 16 -1.83 -16.88 8.82
N ASP A 17 -1.47 -16.29 9.94
CA ASP A 17 -2.34 -16.18 11.14
C ASP A 17 -3.24 -14.96 11.10
N LEU A 18 -2.89 -13.95 10.31
CA LEU A 18 -3.69 -12.75 10.08
C LEU A 18 -4.04 -12.60 8.59
N ALA A 19 -5.19 -12.02 8.34
CA ALA A 19 -5.59 -11.53 7.03
C ALA A 19 -5.97 -10.06 7.14
N VAL A 20 -5.88 -9.34 6.02
CA VAL A 20 -6.30 -7.95 5.92
C VAL A 20 -7.25 -7.80 4.75
N SER A 21 -8.23 -6.92 4.89
CA SER A 21 -9.12 -6.48 3.82
C SER A 21 -9.20 -4.96 3.77
N GLY A 22 -9.10 -4.41 2.57
CA GLY A 22 -9.40 -3.01 2.27
C GLY A 22 -10.73 -2.89 1.54
N SER A 23 -11.47 -1.82 1.80
CA SER A 23 -12.81 -1.64 1.26
C SER A 23 -13.07 -0.23 0.77
N ILE A 24 -14.03 -0.11 -0.15
CA ILE A 24 -14.58 1.18 -0.57
C ILE A 24 -15.31 1.92 0.58
N ASP A 25 -15.58 1.24 1.69
CA ASP A 25 -16.10 1.87 2.92
C ASP A 25 -15.07 2.75 3.65
N ARG A 26 -13.87 2.93 3.08
CA ARG A 26 -12.73 3.74 3.59
C ARG A 26 -12.03 3.12 4.79
N THR A 27 -12.29 1.86 5.09
CA THR A 27 -11.69 1.16 6.22
C THR A 27 -10.86 -0.04 5.78
N CYS A 28 -9.89 -0.37 6.61
CA CYS A 28 -9.14 -1.61 6.54
C CYS A 28 -9.45 -2.45 7.78
N LYS A 29 -9.65 -3.73 7.60
CA LYS A 29 -9.93 -4.66 8.72
C LYS A 29 -8.88 -5.74 8.79
N LEU A 30 -8.46 -6.04 10.02
CA LEU A 30 -7.60 -7.16 10.35
C LEU A 30 -8.46 -8.30 10.91
N TRP A 31 -8.16 -9.51 10.47
CA TRP A 31 -8.89 -10.72 10.80
C TRP A 31 -7.95 -11.77 11.38
N ASP A 32 -8.33 -12.38 12.48
CA ASP A 32 -7.69 -13.59 12.97
C ASP A 32 -8.16 -14.77 12.11
N VAL A 33 -7.22 -15.45 11.47
CA VAL A 33 -7.54 -16.52 10.50
C VAL A 33 -8.12 -17.74 11.21
N SER A 34 -7.68 -18.03 12.43
CA SER A 34 -8.13 -19.20 13.17
C SER A 34 -9.58 -19.11 13.63
N SER A 35 -10.01 -17.93 14.06
CA SER A 35 -11.37 -17.69 14.57
C SER A 35 -12.31 -17.06 13.54
N GLY A 36 -11.75 -16.49 12.46
CA GLY A 36 -12.53 -15.70 11.49
C GLY A 36 -13.03 -14.37 12.03
N GLN A 37 -12.58 -13.95 13.20
CA GLN A 37 -13.04 -12.72 13.84
C GLN A 37 -12.25 -11.51 13.36
N CYS A 38 -12.97 -10.39 13.18
CA CYS A 38 -12.33 -9.09 12.98
C CYS A 38 -11.72 -8.63 14.31
N VAL A 39 -10.40 -8.55 14.34
CA VAL A 39 -9.65 -8.15 15.55
C VAL A 39 -9.38 -6.65 15.60
N GLN A 40 -9.40 -5.96 14.44
CA GLN A 40 -9.16 -4.53 14.40
C GLN A 40 -9.75 -3.89 13.15
N THR A 41 -10.20 -2.63 13.28
CA THR A 41 -10.62 -1.79 12.15
C THR A 41 -9.79 -0.52 12.12
N LEU A 42 -9.05 -0.32 11.04
CA LEU A 42 -8.19 0.83 10.82
C LEU A 42 -8.93 1.88 9.99
N ARG A 43 -8.90 3.11 10.46
CA ARG A 43 -9.62 4.25 9.88
C ARG A 43 -8.66 5.40 9.64
N GLY A 44 -9.09 6.37 8.84
CA GLY A 44 -8.35 7.61 8.62
C GLY A 44 -8.37 8.11 7.17
N HIS A 45 -8.56 7.23 6.19
CA HIS A 45 -8.72 7.67 4.81
C HIS A 45 -10.04 8.38 4.57
N ASN A 46 -10.00 9.37 3.67
CA ASN A 46 -11.16 10.19 3.29
C ASN A 46 -11.90 9.63 2.08
N ASP A 47 -11.35 8.61 1.43
CA ASP A 47 -11.93 7.96 0.25
C ASP A 47 -11.64 6.46 0.25
N GLU A 48 -12.09 5.77 -0.76
CA GLU A 48 -11.98 4.32 -0.93
C GLU A 48 -10.55 3.81 -0.77
N LEU A 49 -10.39 2.66 -0.10
CA LEU A 49 -9.14 1.93 -0.12
C LEU A 49 -9.06 1.11 -1.42
N LEU A 50 -7.93 1.22 -2.12
CA LEU A 50 -7.70 0.52 -3.38
C LEU A 50 -6.72 -0.64 -3.23
N ASP A 51 -5.80 -0.58 -2.26
CA ASP A 51 -4.86 -1.66 -1.99
C ASP A 51 -4.42 -1.67 -0.53
N VAL A 52 -4.09 -2.87 -0.02
CA VAL A 52 -3.58 -3.09 1.34
C VAL A 52 -2.51 -4.17 1.32
N VAL A 53 -1.43 -3.96 2.07
CA VAL A 53 -0.33 -4.92 2.12
C VAL A 53 0.28 -5.02 3.53
N PHE A 54 0.72 -6.21 3.90
CA PHE A 54 1.62 -6.41 5.04
C PHE A 54 3.08 -6.23 4.62
N ASN A 55 3.93 -5.84 5.55
CA ASN A 55 5.36 -6.01 5.38
C ASN A 55 5.78 -7.48 5.64
N SER A 56 7.04 -7.80 5.38
CA SER A 56 7.53 -9.20 5.46
C SER A 56 7.42 -9.83 6.86
N SER A 57 7.56 -9.04 7.91
CA SER A 57 7.43 -9.51 9.30
C SER A 57 5.99 -9.53 9.82
N GLY A 58 5.05 -8.92 9.10
CA GLY A 58 3.64 -8.84 9.51
C GLY A 58 3.37 -7.85 10.64
N ASN A 59 4.33 -7.04 11.06
CA ASN A 59 4.16 -6.06 12.14
C ASN A 59 3.71 -4.67 11.64
N LYS A 60 3.79 -4.41 10.33
CA LYS A 60 3.32 -3.20 9.68
C LYS A 60 2.34 -3.53 8.57
N LEU A 61 1.43 -2.62 8.36
CA LEU A 61 0.44 -2.67 7.28
C LEU A 61 0.45 -1.33 6.56
N ALA A 62 0.40 -1.36 5.24
CA ALA A 62 0.24 -0.15 4.43
C ALA A 62 -1.05 -0.20 3.64
N THR A 63 -1.70 0.96 3.51
CA THR A 63 -2.95 1.14 2.78
C THR A 63 -2.79 2.22 1.72
N ALA A 64 -3.37 2.01 0.56
CA ALA A 64 -3.43 2.97 -0.54
C ALA A 64 -4.88 3.36 -0.81
N SER A 65 -5.12 4.63 -1.08
CA SER A 65 -6.48 5.17 -1.20
C SER A 65 -6.68 6.04 -2.44
N ALA A 66 -7.92 6.12 -2.87
CA ALA A 66 -8.40 7.09 -3.86
C ALA A 66 -8.28 8.55 -3.38
N ASP A 67 -8.08 8.77 -2.08
CA ASP A 67 -7.81 10.12 -1.54
C ASP A 67 -6.40 10.66 -1.90
N GLY A 68 -5.59 9.88 -2.63
CA GLY A 68 -4.23 10.25 -3.04
C GLY A 68 -3.17 10.06 -1.96
N THR A 69 -3.54 9.51 -0.81
CA THR A 69 -2.60 9.23 0.28
C THR A 69 -2.44 7.73 0.52
N ALA A 70 -1.32 7.37 1.12
CA ALA A 70 -1.10 6.06 1.70
C ALA A 70 -0.83 6.22 3.20
N ARG A 71 -1.08 5.17 3.97
CA ARG A 71 -0.86 5.17 5.42
C ARG A 71 -0.14 3.91 5.85
N VAL A 72 0.70 4.05 6.86
CA VAL A 72 1.41 2.94 7.49
C VAL A 72 0.89 2.79 8.91
N TYR A 73 0.50 1.57 9.28
CA TYR A 73 -0.05 1.25 10.58
C TYR A 73 0.79 0.21 11.30
N ASN A 74 0.86 0.32 12.61
CA ASN A 74 1.33 -0.75 13.46
C ASN A 74 0.22 -1.80 13.60
N VAL A 75 0.49 -3.05 13.24
CA VAL A 75 -0.52 -4.13 13.24
C VAL A 75 -0.99 -4.46 14.66
N MET A 76 -0.09 -4.43 15.63
CA MET A 76 -0.43 -4.78 17.02
C MET A 76 -1.29 -3.72 17.72
N THR A 77 -0.97 -2.45 17.52
CA THR A 77 -1.64 -1.34 18.22
C THR A 77 -2.75 -0.68 17.38
N GLY A 78 -2.72 -0.83 16.05
CA GLY A 78 -3.60 -0.11 15.13
C GLY A 78 -3.25 1.37 14.95
N ALA A 79 -2.16 1.84 15.53
CA ALA A 79 -1.75 3.23 15.41
C ALA A 79 -1.24 3.54 14.00
N CYS A 80 -1.68 4.66 13.43
CA CYS A 80 -1.12 5.20 12.20
C CYS A 80 0.25 5.81 12.52
N GLN A 81 1.31 5.23 11.95
CA GLN A 81 2.70 5.63 12.19
C GLN A 81 3.17 6.70 11.20
N ALA A 82 2.71 6.62 9.96
CA ALA A 82 3.07 7.57 8.90
C ALA A 82 1.93 7.76 7.91
N ILE A 83 1.87 8.96 7.33
CA ILE A 83 0.96 9.29 6.24
C ILE A 83 1.83 9.74 5.07
N LEU A 84 1.70 9.07 3.93
CA LEU A 84 2.46 9.33 2.71
C LEU A 84 1.67 10.30 1.83
N ILE A 85 2.08 11.56 1.79
CA ILE A 85 1.40 12.64 1.10
C ILE A 85 2.30 13.17 -0.02
N GLY A 86 1.75 13.29 -1.23
CA GLY A 86 2.49 13.83 -2.37
C GLY A 86 1.89 13.49 -3.72
N HIS A 87 1.18 12.36 -3.86
CA HIS A 87 0.47 12.06 -5.10
C HIS A 87 -0.69 13.03 -5.34
N GLU A 88 -0.92 13.37 -6.61
CA GLU A 88 -2.00 14.23 -7.06
C GLU A 88 -3.19 13.45 -7.64
N GLY A 89 -3.16 12.14 -7.51
CA GLY A 89 -4.20 11.23 -7.98
C GLY A 89 -4.33 10.01 -7.08
N GLU A 90 -5.29 9.16 -7.38
CA GLU A 90 -5.53 7.92 -6.66
C GLU A 90 -4.29 7.03 -6.63
N ILE A 91 -4.03 6.38 -5.49
CA ILE A 91 -2.98 5.37 -5.37
C ILE A 91 -3.62 4.00 -5.55
N SER A 92 -3.32 3.34 -6.67
CA SER A 92 -3.91 2.07 -7.06
C SER A 92 -3.15 0.85 -6.54
N LYS A 93 -1.86 1.00 -6.24
CA LYS A 93 -0.99 -0.10 -5.80
C LYS A 93 0.03 0.39 -4.78
N ILE A 94 0.29 -0.46 -3.78
CA ILE A 94 1.28 -0.20 -2.74
C ILE A 94 2.03 -1.48 -2.39
N THR A 95 3.33 -1.37 -2.13
CA THR A 95 4.14 -2.52 -1.71
C THR A 95 5.32 -2.08 -0.85
N PHE A 96 5.70 -2.93 0.11
CA PHE A 96 6.95 -2.77 0.86
C PHE A 96 8.14 -3.35 0.08
N ASN A 97 9.33 -2.80 0.30
CA ASN A 97 10.55 -3.48 -0.12
C ASN A 97 10.81 -4.71 0.79
N PRO A 98 11.69 -5.65 0.38
CA PRO A 98 11.99 -6.84 1.19
C PRO A 98 12.48 -6.54 2.61
N GLN A 99 13.16 -5.41 2.81
CA GLN A 99 13.70 -4.99 4.10
C GLN A 99 12.68 -4.27 5.00
N SER A 100 11.47 -4.00 4.49
CA SER A 100 10.41 -3.25 5.19
C SER A 100 10.76 -1.81 5.57
N SER A 101 11.79 -1.25 4.95
CA SER A 101 12.24 0.13 5.19
C SER A 101 11.66 1.13 4.20
N LYS A 102 11.24 0.67 3.02
CA LYS A 102 10.72 1.53 1.95
C LYS A 102 9.37 1.02 1.46
N ILE A 103 8.56 1.95 0.98
CA ILE A 103 7.30 1.68 0.30
C ILE A 103 7.37 2.24 -1.12
N LEU A 104 6.77 1.52 -2.06
CA LEU A 104 6.56 1.95 -3.44
C LEU A 104 5.06 2.10 -3.67
N THR A 105 4.65 3.22 -4.23
CA THR A 105 3.26 3.51 -4.61
C THR A 105 3.15 3.78 -6.10
N ALA A 106 2.06 3.33 -6.70
CA ALA A 106 1.70 3.60 -8.10
C ALA A 106 0.40 4.40 -8.16
N SER A 107 0.35 5.45 -8.98
CA SER A 107 -0.76 6.39 -8.98
C SER A 107 -1.32 6.69 -10.37
N SER A 108 -2.58 7.10 -10.41
CA SER A 108 -3.25 7.67 -11.58
C SER A 108 -2.65 9.03 -12.00
N ASP A 109 -1.82 9.66 -11.17
CA ASP A 109 -1.07 10.87 -11.53
C ASP A 109 0.10 10.62 -12.49
N LYS A 110 0.25 9.37 -12.98
CA LYS A 110 1.29 8.91 -13.92
C LYS A 110 2.68 8.76 -13.31
N SER A 111 2.80 8.90 -12.00
CA SER A 111 4.05 8.70 -11.26
C SER A 111 3.98 7.50 -10.32
N ALA A 112 5.13 6.94 -10.01
CA ALA A 112 5.34 6.10 -8.85
C ALA A 112 6.23 6.85 -7.87
N ARG A 113 6.12 6.53 -6.58
CA ARG A 113 6.94 7.18 -5.56
C ARG A 113 7.53 6.17 -4.59
N LEU A 114 8.75 6.45 -4.18
CA LEU A 114 9.45 5.69 -3.16
C LEU A 114 9.45 6.50 -1.87
N TRP A 115 9.10 5.85 -0.76
CA TRP A 115 8.90 6.48 0.54
C TRP A 115 9.71 5.78 1.62
N GLU A 116 10.17 6.56 2.59
CA GLU A 116 10.71 6.04 3.85
C GLU A 116 9.55 5.61 4.77
N VAL A 117 9.60 4.39 5.29
CA VAL A 117 8.49 3.83 6.10
C VAL A 117 8.37 4.52 7.46
N GLU A 118 9.49 4.84 8.09
CA GLU A 118 9.49 5.38 9.46
C GLU A 118 9.09 6.85 9.52
N THR A 119 9.47 7.65 8.52
CA THR A 119 9.20 9.10 8.52
C THR A 119 8.03 9.48 7.63
N GLY A 120 7.72 8.68 6.62
CA GLY A 120 6.72 9.01 5.59
C GLY A 120 7.27 9.97 4.52
N ASP A 121 8.57 10.26 4.52
CA ASP A 121 9.18 11.15 3.54
C ASP A 121 9.25 10.51 2.16
N CYS A 122 8.96 11.31 1.12
CA CYS A 122 9.14 10.91 -0.26
C CYS A 122 10.63 10.97 -0.63
N LEU A 123 11.22 9.80 -0.87
CA LEU A 123 12.63 9.67 -1.21
C LEU A 123 12.89 9.91 -2.69
N GLN A 124 11.97 9.49 -3.55
CA GLN A 124 12.15 9.53 -4.99
C GLN A 124 10.81 9.58 -5.70
N VAL A 125 10.71 10.42 -6.72
CA VAL A 125 9.57 10.45 -7.66
C VAL A 125 10.03 9.79 -8.96
N LEU A 126 9.31 8.76 -9.39
CA LEU A 126 9.57 8.02 -10.62
C LEU A 126 8.61 8.54 -11.70
N ASP A 127 9.05 9.56 -12.39
CA ASP A 127 8.30 10.27 -13.42
C ASP A 127 8.77 9.88 -14.82
N GLY A 128 7.85 9.61 -15.73
CA GLY A 128 8.18 9.21 -17.10
C GLY A 128 7.11 8.45 -17.84
N HIS A 129 6.15 7.83 -17.15
CA HIS A 129 4.97 7.28 -17.81
C HIS A 129 4.04 8.39 -18.32
N THR A 130 3.35 8.12 -19.42
CA THR A 130 2.44 9.09 -20.04
C THR A 130 0.97 8.84 -19.71
N ASP A 131 0.67 7.81 -18.93
CA ASP A 131 -0.66 7.48 -18.43
C ASP A 131 -0.57 6.81 -17.07
N GLU A 132 -1.71 6.49 -16.47
CA GLU A 132 -1.85 5.92 -15.12
C GLU A 132 -0.98 4.68 -14.91
N ILE A 133 -0.40 4.55 -13.72
CA ILE A 133 0.37 3.37 -13.31
C ILE A 133 -0.54 2.48 -12.46
N PHE A 134 -0.72 1.22 -12.88
CA PHE A 134 -1.58 0.25 -12.20
C PHE A 134 -0.83 -0.81 -11.42
N SER A 135 0.46 -1.00 -11.71
CA SER A 135 1.24 -2.07 -11.11
C SER A 135 2.65 -1.59 -10.79
N CYS A 136 3.16 -2.04 -9.68
CA CYS A 136 4.54 -1.78 -9.28
C CYS A 136 5.06 -2.91 -8.39
N ALA A 137 6.36 -3.14 -8.42
CA ALA A 137 6.99 -4.16 -7.60
C ALA A 137 8.47 -3.83 -7.38
N PHE A 138 9.00 -4.27 -6.22
CA PHE A 138 10.45 -4.32 -5.99
C PHE A 138 11.02 -5.62 -6.55
N ASN A 139 12.29 -5.57 -6.92
CA ASN A 139 13.06 -6.78 -7.13
C ASN A 139 13.43 -7.42 -5.78
N TYR A 140 14.07 -8.58 -5.86
CA TYR A 140 14.44 -9.41 -4.74
C TYR A 140 15.37 -8.72 -3.71
N THR A 141 16.27 -7.84 -4.17
CA THR A 141 17.22 -7.11 -3.32
C THR A 141 16.67 -5.77 -2.81
N GLY A 142 15.57 -5.27 -3.40
CA GLY A 142 14.97 -3.98 -3.03
C GLY A 142 15.70 -2.76 -3.60
N ASP A 143 16.63 -2.94 -4.53
CA ASP A 143 17.40 -1.86 -5.17
C ASP A 143 16.86 -1.41 -6.53
N THR A 144 15.91 -2.14 -7.05
CA THR A 144 15.30 -1.92 -8.36
C THR A 144 13.80 -2.10 -8.26
N VAL A 145 13.06 -1.27 -8.95
CA VAL A 145 11.60 -1.40 -9.06
C VAL A 145 11.16 -1.42 -10.51
N ILE A 146 10.00 -2.03 -10.74
CA ILE A 146 9.32 -2.02 -12.03
C ILE A 146 7.94 -1.38 -11.87
N THR A 147 7.50 -0.71 -12.91
CA THR A 147 6.16 -0.11 -13.00
C THR A 147 5.51 -0.49 -14.31
N GLY A 148 4.21 -0.78 -14.26
CA GLY A 148 3.38 -1.07 -15.43
C GLY A 148 2.26 -0.05 -15.57
N SER A 149 2.08 0.50 -16.76
CA SER A 149 1.18 1.62 -17.00
C SER A 149 0.16 1.33 -18.10
N LYS A 150 -0.94 2.06 -18.05
CA LYS A 150 -1.94 2.15 -19.10
C LYS A 150 -1.37 2.71 -20.43
N ASP A 151 -0.19 3.32 -20.40
CA ASP A 151 0.56 3.74 -21.60
C ASP A 151 1.13 2.56 -22.40
N ASN A 152 0.84 1.32 -22.01
CA ASN A 152 1.29 0.07 -22.59
C ASN A 152 2.79 -0.21 -22.43
N THR A 153 3.44 0.46 -21.49
CA THR A 153 4.87 0.24 -21.22
C THR A 153 5.13 -0.25 -19.81
N VAL A 154 6.26 -0.93 -19.67
CA VAL A 154 6.89 -1.27 -18.39
C VAL A 154 8.18 -0.48 -18.29
N ARG A 155 8.45 0.08 -17.13
CA ARG A 155 9.69 0.79 -16.85
C ARG A 155 10.43 0.15 -15.68
N VAL A 156 11.74 0.18 -15.76
CA VAL A 156 12.64 -0.31 -14.70
C VAL A 156 13.42 0.87 -14.14
N TRP A 157 13.45 0.98 -12.82
CA TRP A 157 14.04 2.12 -12.11
C TRP A 157 15.02 1.64 -11.05
N LYS A 158 16.09 2.37 -10.86
CA LYS A 158 17.01 2.15 -9.73
C LYS A 158 16.55 2.98 -8.54
N CYS A 159 16.49 2.33 -7.36
CA CYS A 159 16.23 3.02 -6.11
C CYS A 159 17.48 3.77 -5.63
N LEU A 160 17.28 4.99 -5.19
CA LEU A 160 18.33 5.79 -4.54
C LEU A 160 18.50 5.40 -3.08
#